data_fde3ceb07dc6791fdf2418db9e1b2f41
#
_entry.id   fde3ceb07dc6791fdf2418db9e1b2f41
#
_cell.length_a   1.000
_cell.length_b   1.000
_cell.length_c   1.000
_cell.angle_alpha   90.00
_cell.angle_beta   90.00
_cell.angle_gamma   90.00
#
_symmetry.space_group_name_H-M   'P 1'
#
loop_
_entity.id
_entity.type
_entity.pdbx_description
1 polymer ?
#
loop_
_entity_poly.entity_id
_entity_poly.type
_entity_poly.pdbx_seq_one_letter_code
_entity_poly.pdbx_strand_id
1 'polypeptide(L)'
;LEVKVNLGILVFLALVWGGLSWAEPGAALDPHAEQTRSLGDLEDRFARDHGNAALAQSLADAYLDLDRPEFAVATLAAAEPDVLDDPGVAHRLARAYERTGRVDDALATAQMAYARCARALGTDDGSAVTEIPARGCTERLYVSLQMHRDALARMHAWGVTDPRTDSRAQLAYGLSVRAVRIVSASAH
;
A
#
# COMPACT_ATOMS: atom_id res chain seq x y z
N LEU A 1 5.71 66.32 -29.71
CA LEU A 1 5.83 65.74 -28.36
C LEU A 1 5.24 64.32 -28.27
N GLU A 2 4.16 64.03 -29.02
CA GLU A 2 3.38 62.75 -28.95
C GLU A 2 4.16 61.54 -29.47
N VAL A 3 5.01 61.67 -30.47
CA VAL A 3 5.78 60.55 -31.04
C VAL A 3 6.84 59.98 -30.05
N LYS A 4 7.42 60.87 -29.23
CA LYS A 4 8.44 60.43 -28.23
C LYS A 4 7.81 59.71 -27.04
N VAL A 5 6.58 60.06 -26.67
CA VAL A 5 5.84 59.43 -25.59
C VAL A 5 5.36 58.03 -26.02
N ASN A 6 4.88 57.89 -27.25
CA ASN A 6 4.42 56.59 -27.79
C ASN A 6 5.60 55.63 -27.97
N LEU A 7 6.79 56.06 -28.36
CA LEU A 7 7.96 55.22 -28.47
C LEU A 7 8.42 54.69 -27.10
N GLY A 8 8.37 55.53 -26.05
CA GLY A 8 8.70 55.13 -24.69
C GLY A 8 7.77 54.03 -24.12
N ILE A 9 6.47 54.15 -24.40
CA ILE A 9 5.47 53.18 -23.99
C ILE A 9 5.67 51.85 -24.72
N LEU A 10 5.96 51.86 -26.02
CA LEU A 10 6.23 50.64 -26.78
C LEU A 10 7.48 49.93 -26.32
N VAL A 11 8.57 50.65 -26.01
CA VAL A 11 9.80 50.08 -25.46
C VAL A 11 9.56 49.48 -24.06
N PHE A 12 8.82 50.17 -23.21
CA PHE A 12 8.45 49.65 -21.89
C PHE A 12 7.60 48.40 -21.96
N LEU A 13 6.58 48.38 -22.83
CA LEU A 13 5.75 47.20 -23.06
C LEU A 13 6.58 46.00 -23.62
N ALA A 14 7.53 46.27 -24.53
CA ALA A 14 8.40 45.24 -25.04
C ALA A 14 9.36 44.67 -23.99
N LEU A 15 9.86 45.51 -23.08
CA LEU A 15 10.69 45.09 -21.96
C LEU A 15 9.92 44.29 -20.90
N VAL A 16 8.68 44.70 -20.60
CA VAL A 16 7.80 43.97 -19.68
C VAL A 16 7.41 42.61 -20.29
N TRP A 17 7.05 42.61 -21.57
CA TRP A 17 6.71 41.33 -22.27
C TRP A 17 7.91 40.42 -22.45
N GLY A 18 9.07 40.96 -22.83
CA GLY A 18 10.32 40.21 -22.93
C GLY A 18 10.77 39.67 -21.57
N GLY A 19 10.67 40.46 -20.51
CA GLY A 19 11.00 40.03 -19.13
C GLY A 19 10.08 38.93 -18.58
N LEU A 20 8.78 38.97 -18.91
CA LEU A 20 7.85 37.89 -18.53
C LEU A 20 8.04 36.60 -19.34
N SER A 21 8.54 36.69 -20.58
CA SER A 21 8.78 35.49 -21.41
C SER A 21 10.05 34.75 -21.05
N TRP A 22 10.94 35.36 -20.27
CA TRP A 22 12.18 34.73 -19.79
C TRP A 22 12.07 34.15 -18.37
N ALA A 23 10.99 34.41 -17.66
CA ALA A 23 10.62 33.60 -16.54
C ALA A 23 10.11 32.26 -17.12
N GLU A 24 11.04 31.32 -17.37
CA GLU A 24 10.62 29.94 -17.44
C GLU A 24 9.78 29.72 -16.18
N PRO A 25 8.50 29.29 -16.30
CA PRO A 25 7.78 28.82 -15.14
C PRO A 25 8.68 27.70 -14.62
N GLY A 26 9.39 27.96 -13.52
CA GLY A 26 10.19 26.95 -12.86
C GLY A 26 9.28 25.74 -12.84
N ALA A 27 9.70 24.66 -13.48
CA ALA A 27 8.89 23.48 -13.65
C ALA A 27 8.42 23.13 -12.25
N ALA A 28 7.21 23.55 -11.92
CA ALA A 28 6.55 23.11 -10.70
C ALA A 28 6.59 21.59 -10.87
N LEU A 29 7.47 20.95 -10.08
CA LEU A 29 7.63 19.50 -10.11
C LEU A 29 6.22 18.98 -9.88
N ASP A 30 5.59 18.50 -10.95
CA ASP A 30 4.26 17.92 -10.85
C ASP A 30 4.42 16.70 -9.93
N PRO A 31 3.88 16.73 -8.72
CA PRO A 31 4.04 15.63 -7.77
C PRO A 31 3.51 14.32 -8.35
N HIS A 32 2.57 14.39 -9.28
CA HIS A 32 2.08 13.23 -10.02
C HIS A 32 3.10 12.69 -11.03
N ALA A 33 3.86 13.57 -11.69
CA ALA A 33 4.90 13.14 -12.63
C ALA A 33 6.07 12.44 -11.91
N GLU A 34 6.45 12.91 -10.72
CA GLU A 34 7.47 12.26 -9.89
C GLU A 34 6.99 10.91 -9.35
N GLN A 35 5.75 10.85 -8.85
CA GLN A 35 5.14 9.62 -8.36
C GLN A 35 5.00 8.57 -9.48
N THR A 36 4.60 8.97 -10.68
CA THR A 36 4.50 8.08 -11.85
C THR A 36 5.87 7.55 -12.27
N ARG A 37 6.91 8.40 -12.21
CA ARG A 37 8.29 7.97 -12.54
C ARG A 37 8.81 6.96 -11.51
N SER A 38 8.58 7.21 -10.22
CA SER A 38 8.95 6.31 -9.14
C SER A 38 8.23 4.95 -9.26
N LEU A 39 6.96 4.95 -9.66
CA LEU A 39 6.21 3.71 -9.89
C LEU A 39 6.80 2.92 -11.08
N GLY A 40 7.07 3.58 -12.21
CA GLY A 40 7.70 2.94 -13.37
C GLY A 40 9.06 2.29 -13.05
N ASP A 41 9.87 2.96 -12.23
CA ASP A 41 11.15 2.40 -11.76
C ASP A 41 10.96 1.14 -10.89
N LEU A 42 9.92 1.10 -10.06
CA LEU A 42 9.57 -0.07 -9.26
C LEU A 42 9.07 -1.22 -10.15
N GLU A 43 8.23 -0.93 -11.14
CA GLU A 43 7.73 -1.90 -12.11
C GLU A 43 8.88 -2.54 -12.89
N ASP A 44 9.80 -1.72 -13.40
CA ASP A 44 10.98 -2.17 -14.15
C ASP A 44 11.94 -3.03 -13.30
N ARG A 45 12.07 -2.71 -12.02
CA ARG A 45 12.90 -3.49 -11.09
C ARG A 45 12.24 -4.81 -10.76
N PHE A 46 10.95 -4.82 -10.49
CA PHE A 46 10.20 -6.03 -10.20
C PHE A 46 10.13 -6.95 -11.41
N ALA A 47 9.95 -6.40 -12.63
CA ALA A 47 9.98 -7.16 -13.87
C ALA A 47 11.32 -7.90 -14.12
N ARG A 48 12.42 -7.41 -13.55
CA ARG A 48 13.74 -8.05 -13.61
C ARG A 48 14.02 -9.06 -12.50
N ASP A 49 13.26 -8.97 -11.39
CA ASP A 49 13.49 -9.77 -10.19
C ASP A 49 12.15 -10.07 -9.48
N HIS A 50 11.40 -11.03 -10.07
CA HIS A 50 10.10 -11.45 -9.52
C HIS A 50 10.22 -12.27 -8.22
N GLY A 51 11.43 -12.71 -7.87
CA GLY A 51 11.76 -13.40 -6.64
C GLY A 51 12.01 -12.48 -5.45
N ASN A 52 11.94 -11.16 -5.64
CA ASN A 52 12.28 -10.20 -4.59
C ASN A 52 11.06 -9.75 -3.80
N ALA A 53 10.87 -10.31 -2.61
CA ALA A 53 9.75 -9.99 -1.73
C ALA A 53 9.69 -8.50 -1.35
N ALA A 54 10.83 -7.82 -1.16
CA ALA A 54 10.85 -6.41 -0.80
C ALA A 54 10.37 -5.51 -1.96
N LEU A 55 10.73 -5.86 -3.21
CA LEU A 55 10.23 -5.16 -4.40
C LEU A 55 8.73 -5.42 -4.59
N ALA A 56 8.29 -6.68 -4.44
CA ALA A 56 6.87 -7.04 -4.49
C ALA A 56 6.05 -6.25 -3.47
N GLN A 57 6.52 -6.15 -2.22
CA GLN A 57 5.89 -5.35 -1.18
C GLN A 57 5.81 -3.87 -1.54
N SER A 58 6.94 -3.29 -1.98
CA SER A 58 7.01 -1.86 -2.33
C SER A 58 6.09 -1.50 -3.49
N LEU A 59 6.04 -2.35 -4.53
CA LEU A 59 5.18 -2.14 -5.69
C LEU A 59 3.71 -2.31 -5.34
N ALA A 60 3.36 -3.31 -4.53
CA ALA A 60 2.00 -3.48 -4.04
C ALA A 60 1.53 -2.30 -3.18
N ASP A 61 2.39 -1.79 -2.27
CA ASP A 61 2.09 -0.61 -1.48
C ASP A 61 1.87 0.62 -2.38
N ALA A 62 2.71 0.84 -3.39
CA ALA A 62 2.56 1.94 -4.34
C ALA A 62 1.21 1.89 -5.09
N TYR A 63 0.79 0.72 -5.55
CA TYR A 63 -0.52 0.57 -6.19
C TYR A 63 -1.68 0.78 -5.21
N LEU A 64 -1.56 0.28 -3.97
CA LEU A 64 -2.58 0.49 -2.94
C LEU A 64 -2.71 1.96 -2.55
N ASP A 65 -1.61 2.71 -2.48
CA ASP A 65 -1.59 4.14 -2.18
C ASP A 65 -2.18 4.99 -3.32
N LEU A 66 -2.07 4.50 -4.56
CA LEU A 66 -2.70 5.09 -5.74
C LEU A 66 -4.19 4.69 -5.92
N ASP A 67 -4.75 3.94 -4.97
CA ASP A 67 -6.09 3.35 -5.05
C ASP A 67 -6.29 2.49 -6.31
N ARG A 68 -5.26 1.69 -6.64
CA ARG A 68 -5.23 0.75 -7.78
C ARG A 68 -5.05 -0.70 -7.30
N PRO A 69 -5.95 -1.24 -6.45
CA PRO A 69 -5.78 -2.55 -5.84
C PRO A 69 -5.75 -3.70 -6.86
N GLU A 70 -6.38 -3.55 -8.02
CA GLU A 70 -6.37 -4.56 -9.08
C GLU A 70 -4.97 -4.79 -9.65
N PHE A 71 -4.16 -3.71 -9.77
CA PHE A 71 -2.77 -3.82 -10.19
C PHE A 71 -1.90 -4.47 -9.11
N ALA A 72 -2.15 -4.18 -7.82
CA ALA A 72 -1.48 -4.88 -6.73
C ALA A 72 -1.76 -6.38 -6.76
N VAL A 73 -3.01 -6.80 -6.98
CA VAL A 73 -3.37 -8.22 -7.14
C VAL A 73 -2.64 -8.83 -8.33
N ALA A 74 -2.68 -8.19 -9.51
CA ALA A 74 -2.05 -8.70 -10.72
C ALA A 74 -0.53 -8.85 -10.57
N THR A 75 0.12 -7.84 -9.97
CA THR A 75 1.56 -7.85 -9.69
C THR A 75 1.95 -8.99 -8.77
N LEU A 76 1.25 -9.15 -7.64
CA LEU A 76 1.56 -10.21 -6.70
C LEU A 76 1.22 -11.60 -7.25
N ALA A 77 0.20 -11.72 -8.12
CA ALA A 77 -0.09 -12.98 -8.80
C ALA A 77 1.01 -13.38 -9.81
N ALA A 78 1.81 -12.44 -10.29
CA ALA A 78 2.95 -12.68 -11.17
C ALA A 78 4.27 -12.95 -10.41
N ALA A 79 4.29 -12.80 -9.08
CA ALA A 79 5.46 -13.08 -8.26
C ALA A 79 5.76 -14.59 -8.19
N GLU A 80 7.00 -14.93 -7.89
CA GLU A 80 7.37 -16.31 -7.65
C GLU A 80 6.64 -16.89 -6.41
N PRO A 81 6.33 -18.20 -6.39
CA PRO A 81 5.59 -18.81 -5.27
C PRO A 81 6.22 -18.54 -3.90
N ASP A 82 7.55 -18.60 -3.80
CA ASP A 82 8.29 -18.35 -2.55
C ASP A 82 8.11 -16.90 -2.03
N VAL A 83 7.84 -15.94 -2.92
CA VAL A 83 7.55 -14.56 -2.56
C VAL A 83 6.19 -14.45 -1.90
N LEU A 84 5.19 -15.21 -2.37
CA LEU A 84 3.86 -15.26 -1.78
C LEU A 84 3.85 -15.95 -0.40
N ASP A 85 4.90 -16.69 -0.08
CA ASP A 85 5.09 -17.28 1.24
C ASP A 85 5.59 -16.27 2.28
N ASP A 86 6.11 -15.12 1.86
CA ASP A 86 6.47 -14.03 2.77
C ASP A 86 5.20 -13.42 3.41
N PRO A 87 5.08 -13.38 4.76
CA PRO A 87 3.88 -12.88 5.43
C PRO A 87 3.58 -11.41 5.13
N GLY A 88 4.60 -10.61 4.86
CA GLY A 88 4.44 -9.19 4.51
C GLY A 88 3.86 -9.02 3.10
N VAL A 89 4.27 -9.84 2.14
CA VAL A 89 3.69 -9.89 0.79
C VAL A 89 2.25 -10.37 0.84
N ALA A 90 2.00 -11.49 1.55
CA ALA A 90 0.65 -12.04 1.71
C ALA A 90 -0.30 -11.05 2.41
N HIS A 91 0.19 -10.26 3.37
CA HIS A 91 -0.62 -9.20 4.00
C HIS A 91 -1.06 -8.14 2.99
N ARG A 92 -0.18 -7.73 2.06
CA ARG A 92 -0.51 -6.76 1.02
C ARG A 92 -1.48 -7.33 0.00
N LEU A 93 -1.33 -8.59 -0.35
CA LEU A 93 -2.28 -9.29 -1.22
C LEU A 93 -3.67 -9.38 -0.56
N ALA A 94 -3.74 -9.69 0.73
CA ALA A 94 -5.01 -9.68 1.46
C ALA A 94 -5.67 -8.30 1.46
N ARG A 95 -4.89 -7.22 1.66
CA ARG A 95 -5.38 -5.83 1.55
C ARG A 95 -5.86 -5.48 0.15
N ALA A 96 -5.17 -5.96 -0.88
CA ALA A 96 -5.58 -5.75 -2.27
C ALA A 96 -6.89 -6.49 -2.58
N TYR A 97 -7.05 -7.74 -2.14
CA TYR A 97 -8.30 -8.47 -2.26
C TYR A 97 -9.47 -7.79 -1.52
N GLU A 98 -9.24 -7.32 -0.30
CA GLU A 98 -10.25 -6.57 0.45
C GLU A 98 -10.73 -5.33 -0.34
N ARG A 99 -9.79 -4.53 -0.86
CA ARG A 99 -10.11 -3.32 -1.63
C ARG A 99 -10.78 -3.61 -2.98
N THR A 100 -10.62 -4.82 -3.52
CA THR A 100 -11.34 -5.27 -4.72
C THR A 100 -12.68 -5.94 -4.42
N GLY A 101 -13.13 -5.95 -3.15
CA GLY A 101 -14.39 -6.58 -2.72
C GLY A 101 -14.32 -8.11 -2.61
N ARG A 102 -13.12 -8.71 -2.69
CA ARG A 102 -12.89 -10.15 -2.60
C ARG A 102 -12.63 -10.56 -1.15
N VAL A 103 -13.62 -10.38 -0.28
CA VAL A 103 -13.49 -10.57 1.18
C VAL A 103 -13.06 -11.99 1.54
N ASP A 104 -13.55 -13.01 0.83
CA ASP A 104 -13.22 -14.41 1.10
C ASP A 104 -11.75 -14.73 0.78
N ASP A 105 -11.25 -14.23 -0.37
CA ASP A 105 -9.85 -14.39 -0.74
C ASP A 105 -8.94 -13.60 0.20
N ALA A 106 -9.35 -12.40 0.60
CA ALA A 106 -8.66 -11.59 1.59
C ALA A 106 -8.52 -12.33 2.92
N LEU A 107 -9.65 -12.90 3.40
CA LEU A 107 -9.67 -13.65 4.66
C LEU A 107 -8.76 -14.89 4.61
N ALA A 108 -8.87 -15.70 3.56
CA ALA A 108 -8.04 -16.88 3.39
C ALA A 108 -6.54 -16.53 3.37
N THR A 109 -6.19 -15.47 2.62
CA THR A 109 -4.80 -15.01 2.51
C THR A 109 -4.28 -14.46 3.85
N ALA A 110 -5.09 -13.67 4.57
CA ALA A 110 -4.73 -13.13 5.88
C ALA A 110 -4.56 -14.22 6.94
N GLN A 111 -5.42 -15.26 6.91
CA GLN A 111 -5.30 -16.43 7.80
C GLN A 111 -3.98 -17.19 7.58
N MET A 112 -3.63 -17.45 6.32
CA MET A 112 -2.36 -18.11 6.00
C MET A 112 -1.16 -17.29 6.45
N ALA A 113 -1.14 -15.98 6.15
CA ALA A 113 -0.06 -15.08 6.57
C ALA A 113 0.07 -15.02 8.09
N TYR A 114 -1.04 -14.92 8.80
CA TYR A 114 -1.08 -14.93 10.26
C TYR A 114 -0.51 -16.23 10.84
N ALA A 115 -0.95 -17.40 10.36
CA ALA A 115 -0.49 -18.68 10.83
C ALA A 115 1.02 -18.90 10.60
N ARG A 116 1.54 -18.43 9.44
CA ARG A 116 2.99 -18.46 9.16
C ARG A 116 3.77 -17.57 10.15
N CYS A 117 3.25 -16.37 10.40
CA CYS A 117 3.85 -15.42 11.31
C CYS A 117 3.81 -15.90 12.76
N ALA A 118 2.70 -16.50 13.21
CA ALA A 118 2.54 -17.09 14.54
C ALA A 118 3.59 -18.20 14.78
N ARG A 119 3.75 -19.11 13.83
CA ARG A 119 4.77 -20.15 13.89
C ARG A 119 6.18 -19.59 13.96
N ALA A 120 6.50 -18.58 13.13
CA ALA A 120 7.82 -17.96 13.11
C ALA A 120 8.18 -17.27 14.43
N LEU A 121 7.18 -16.74 15.15
CA LEU A 121 7.38 -16.09 16.45
C LEU A 121 7.25 -17.07 17.64
N GLY A 122 6.96 -18.36 17.38
CA GLY A 122 6.78 -19.35 18.46
C GLY A 122 5.55 -19.08 19.33
N THR A 123 4.57 -18.34 18.83
CA THR A 123 3.33 -18.02 19.54
C THR A 123 2.24 -19.09 19.34
N ASP A 124 2.52 -20.09 18.52
CA ASP A 124 1.65 -21.24 18.31
C ASP A 124 1.91 -22.31 19.40
N ASP A 125 0.88 -22.87 19.98
CA ASP A 125 0.91 -23.68 21.19
C ASP A 125 1.96 -24.85 21.13
N GLY A 126 3.15 -24.61 21.63
CA GLY A 126 4.01 -25.68 22.17
C GLY A 126 4.73 -26.60 21.20
N SER A 127 4.67 -26.41 19.92
CA SER A 127 5.55 -27.09 18.95
C SER A 127 6.91 -26.41 18.92
N ALA A 128 7.95 -27.09 19.40
CA ALA A 128 9.33 -26.67 19.22
C ALA A 128 9.62 -26.49 17.73
N VAL A 129 9.70 -25.23 17.30
CA VAL A 129 9.91 -24.86 15.90
C VAL A 129 11.35 -25.18 15.53
N THR A 130 11.54 -26.30 14.83
CA THR A 130 12.79 -26.65 14.12
C THR A 130 12.81 -26.03 12.71
N GLU A 131 11.78 -25.29 12.32
CA GLU A 131 11.71 -24.65 11.01
C GLU A 131 12.29 -23.24 11.05
N ILE A 132 13.02 -22.92 9.97
CA ILE A 132 13.62 -21.60 9.72
C ILE A 132 12.53 -20.55 9.93
N PRO A 133 12.72 -19.55 10.82
CA PRO A 133 11.73 -18.53 11.04
C PRO A 133 11.35 -17.86 9.71
N ALA A 134 10.06 -17.73 9.43
CA ALA A 134 9.58 -17.11 8.20
C ALA A 134 10.22 -15.71 8.09
N ARG A 135 11.01 -15.52 7.04
CA ARG A 135 11.70 -14.27 6.78
C ARG A 135 10.64 -13.15 6.77
N GLY A 136 10.94 -12.04 7.46
CA GLY A 136 10.08 -10.86 7.43
C GLY A 136 8.98 -10.78 8.48
N CYS A 137 8.82 -11.78 9.38
CA CYS A 137 7.83 -11.70 10.44
C CYS A 137 8.37 -10.93 11.66
N THR A 138 7.67 -9.85 12.02
CA THR A 138 7.92 -9.04 13.21
C THR A 138 6.67 -9.03 14.08
N GLU A 139 6.80 -8.74 15.37
CA GLU A 139 5.64 -8.57 16.27
C GLU A 139 4.65 -7.53 15.72
N ARG A 140 5.14 -6.44 15.14
CA ARG A 140 4.29 -5.41 14.54
C ARG A 140 3.48 -5.95 13.38
N LEU A 141 4.09 -6.77 12.50
CA LEU A 141 3.39 -7.40 11.39
C LEU A 141 2.39 -8.42 11.91
N TYR A 142 2.76 -9.22 12.91
CA TYR A 142 1.87 -10.20 13.54
C TYR A 142 0.60 -9.56 14.09
N VAL A 143 0.75 -8.48 14.87
CA VAL A 143 -0.40 -7.71 15.39
C VAL A 143 -1.26 -7.14 14.27
N SER A 144 -0.65 -6.61 13.21
CA SER A 144 -1.37 -6.10 12.04
C SER A 144 -2.15 -7.19 11.33
N LEU A 145 -1.54 -8.36 11.14
CA LEU A 145 -2.19 -9.55 10.55
C LEU A 145 -3.34 -10.04 11.41
N GLN A 146 -3.18 -10.09 12.74
CA GLN A 146 -4.24 -10.46 13.65
C GLN A 146 -5.44 -9.54 13.53
N MET A 147 -5.22 -8.21 13.60
CA MET A 147 -6.30 -7.24 13.47
C MET A 147 -7.02 -7.34 12.13
N HIS A 148 -6.25 -7.47 11.04
CA HIS A 148 -6.80 -7.56 9.69
C HIS A 148 -7.62 -8.85 9.50
N ARG A 149 -7.07 -10.01 9.88
CA ARG A 149 -7.78 -11.29 9.86
C ARG A 149 -9.09 -11.23 10.64
N ASP A 150 -9.07 -10.68 11.86
CA ASP A 150 -10.23 -10.61 12.72
C ASP A 150 -11.30 -9.64 12.17
N ALA A 151 -10.89 -8.56 11.51
CA ALA A 151 -11.80 -7.67 10.81
C ALA A 151 -12.45 -8.37 9.61
N LEU A 152 -11.66 -9.04 8.76
CA LEU A 152 -12.15 -9.78 7.60
C LEU A 152 -13.08 -10.93 7.99
N ALA A 153 -12.79 -11.65 9.08
CA ALA A 153 -13.67 -12.70 9.60
C ALA A 153 -15.04 -12.16 10.02
N ARG A 154 -15.10 -10.97 10.63
CA ARG A 154 -16.37 -10.29 10.94
C ARG A 154 -17.09 -9.83 9.68
N MET A 155 -16.38 -9.23 8.71
CA MET A 155 -16.97 -8.82 7.44
C MET A 155 -17.59 -10.01 6.71
N HIS A 156 -16.87 -11.14 6.63
CA HIS A 156 -17.37 -12.38 6.05
C HIS A 156 -18.63 -12.87 6.79
N ALA A 157 -18.59 -12.95 8.12
CA ALA A 157 -19.73 -13.38 8.93
C ALA A 157 -20.96 -12.47 8.80
N TRP A 158 -20.77 -11.18 8.53
CA TRP A 158 -21.86 -10.21 8.32
C TRP A 158 -22.30 -10.10 6.86
N GLY A 159 -21.71 -10.86 5.94
CA GLY A 159 -22.03 -10.83 4.52
C GLY A 159 -21.68 -9.49 3.86
N VAL A 160 -20.57 -8.85 4.27
CA VAL A 160 -20.03 -7.65 3.61
C VAL A 160 -19.41 -8.07 2.28
N THR A 161 -19.95 -7.55 1.18
CA THR A 161 -19.47 -7.85 -0.17
C THR A 161 -18.54 -6.77 -0.73
N ASP A 162 -18.73 -5.51 -0.34
CA ASP A 162 -17.83 -4.39 -0.70
C ASP A 162 -17.45 -3.58 0.54
N PRO A 163 -16.25 -3.84 1.11
CA PRO A 163 -15.79 -3.12 2.30
C PRO A 163 -15.66 -1.62 2.15
N ARG A 164 -15.53 -1.10 0.92
CA ARG A 164 -15.35 0.34 0.66
C ARG A 164 -16.66 1.13 0.86
N THR A 165 -17.78 0.50 0.63
CA THR A 165 -19.11 1.14 0.68
C THR A 165 -19.94 0.72 1.88
N ASP A 166 -19.63 -0.42 2.50
CA ASP A 166 -20.38 -0.96 3.64
C ASP A 166 -19.82 -0.45 4.97
N SER A 167 -20.61 0.32 5.71
CA SER A 167 -20.21 0.87 7.01
C SER A 167 -19.87 -0.20 8.07
N ARG A 168 -20.35 -1.43 7.90
CA ARG A 168 -20.03 -2.57 8.78
C ARG A 168 -18.54 -2.93 8.71
N ALA A 169 -17.87 -2.64 7.59
CA ALA A 169 -16.42 -2.84 7.47
C ALA A 169 -15.65 -1.97 8.48
N GLN A 170 -16.00 -0.70 8.62
CA GLN A 170 -15.38 0.19 9.62
C GLN A 170 -15.64 -0.30 11.05
N LEU A 171 -16.85 -0.80 11.33
CA LEU A 171 -17.17 -1.38 12.64
C LEU A 171 -16.33 -2.64 12.90
N ALA A 172 -16.14 -3.51 11.91
CA ALA A 172 -15.31 -4.72 12.03
C ALA A 172 -13.87 -4.37 12.44
N TYR A 173 -13.25 -3.37 11.81
CA TYR A 173 -11.94 -2.88 12.19
C TYR A 173 -11.92 -2.27 13.60
N GLY A 174 -12.90 -1.44 13.95
CA GLY A 174 -12.99 -0.85 15.27
C GLY A 174 -13.04 -1.87 16.40
N LEU A 175 -13.78 -2.96 16.21
CA LEU A 175 -13.87 -4.07 17.16
C LEU A 175 -12.55 -4.86 17.24
N SER A 176 -11.88 -5.08 16.12
CA SER A 176 -10.61 -5.81 16.07
C SER A 176 -9.49 -5.06 16.78
N VAL A 177 -9.40 -3.74 16.61
CA VAL A 177 -8.44 -2.88 17.34
C VAL A 177 -8.69 -2.92 18.85
N ARG A 178 -9.94 -2.88 19.28
CA ARG A 178 -10.27 -2.96 20.73
C ARG A 178 -9.89 -4.30 21.34
N ALA A 179 -10.11 -5.40 20.65
CA ALA A 179 -9.76 -6.73 21.10
C ALA A 179 -8.25 -6.87 21.37
N VAL A 180 -7.43 -6.42 20.43
CA VAL A 180 -5.96 -6.45 20.59
C VAL A 180 -5.48 -5.60 21.76
N ARG A 181 -6.06 -4.40 21.96
CA ARG A 181 -5.70 -3.54 23.09
C ARG A 181 -6.02 -4.16 24.47
N ILE A 182 -7.11 -4.88 24.58
CA ILE A 182 -7.49 -5.55 25.83
C ILE A 182 -6.50 -6.65 26.16
N VAL A 183 -6.10 -7.45 25.17
CA VAL A 183 -5.13 -8.54 25.38
C VAL A 183 -3.77 -8.00 25.81
N SER A 184 -3.26 -6.95 25.17
CA SER A 184 -1.98 -6.34 25.54
C SER A 184 -2.01 -5.67 26.93
N ALA A 185 -3.15 -5.12 27.38
CA ALA A 185 -3.29 -4.54 28.71
C ALA A 185 -3.39 -5.59 29.82
N SER A 186 -3.80 -6.83 29.52
CA SER A 186 -3.94 -7.93 30.47
C SER A 186 -2.62 -8.70 30.67
N ALA A 187 -1.60 -8.45 29.84
CA ALA A 187 -0.31 -9.13 29.88
C ALA A 187 0.75 -8.38 30.75
N HIS A 188 0.37 -7.26 31.37
CA HIS A 188 1.16 -6.46 32.33
C HIS A 188 0.54 -6.50 33.71
#